data_7f4b660301f274cd91be7b2c1b1df8d1
#
_entry.id   7f4b660301f274cd91be7b2c1b1df8d1
#
_cell.length_a   1.000
_cell.length_b   1.000
_cell.length_c   1.000
_cell.angle_alpha   90.00
_cell.angle_beta   90.00
_cell.angle_gamma   90.00
#
_symmetry.space_group_name_H-M   'P 1'
#
loop_
_entity.id
_entity.type
_entity.pdbx_description
1 polymer ?
#
loop_
_entity_poly.entity_id
_entity_poly.type
_entity_poly.pdbx_seq_one_letter_code
_entity_poly.pdbx_strand_id
1 'polypeptide(L)'
;MPLKVAPYLFCYVLLLSSVMAQIRTWTTSLGRTFDAEFVQMEGERAIFKFENGRTFSTPLSEMSAADRATLQQARPALSFIQSPASSMNFGAPWPRGVRVDGEIVSKVISEDRQKGLYIYESPHYRFYSDARLTQDVLTNFAMMFEATYKYARTLPISLQPGTRHKGKLNILLFESMAGYIQGGGPAGSAGVFKADPGVVLVPMESLGLRRTGTGFSLDTTRHNAVLVHELSHQLTPLVYLMPPSRGWFSEGLAEYFGSTAYTWGYFQPDPYGNAALKYVTAYGSDGQFGRGLGNRISLPPLRNFFLMSYQEFSGQFANRNYGGGLLIVHYFFHMEGEGKATRITSYLRGLQQGATGESALAPLLGGGSYEKLEKEISDAWRRKGVEITFGG
;
A
#
# COMPACT_ATOMS: atom_id res chain seq x y z
N MET A 1 -34.13 -10.29 4.47
CA MET A 1 -33.54 -11.60 4.80
C MET A 1 -32.12 -11.37 5.32
N PRO A 2 -31.71 -11.92 6.45
CA PRO A 2 -30.54 -11.43 7.18
C PRO A 2 -29.22 -11.88 6.57
N LEU A 3 -28.29 -10.95 6.52
CA LEU A 3 -26.87 -11.05 6.22
C LEU A 3 -26.17 -12.17 7.02
N LYS A 4 -25.93 -13.32 6.40
CA LYS A 4 -25.18 -14.43 7.06
C LYS A 4 -23.79 -14.68 6.47
N VAL A 5 -23.29 -13.86 5.57
CA VAL A 5 -22.16 -14.24 4.69
C VAL A 5 -20.81 -13.63 5.08
N ALA A 6 -20.78 -12.42 5.63
CA ALA A 6 -19.54 -11.75 5.96
C ALA A 6 -18.63 -12.50 6.99
N PRO A 7 -19.15 -13.17 8.03
CA PRO A 7 -18.30 -13.89 8.99
C PRO A 7 -17.54 -15.08 8.37
N TYR A 8 -18.07 -15.72 7.35
CA TYR A 8 -17.43 -16.90 6.75
C TYR A 8 -16.24 -16.55 5.84
N LEU A 9 -16.34 -15.44 5.12
CA LEU A 9 -15.23 -14.97 4.28
C LEU A 9 -14.03 -14.57 5.15
N PHE A 10 -14.30 -13.93 6.28
CA PHE A 10 -13.29 -13.49 7.24
C PHE A 10 -12.69 -14.69 8.02
N CYS A 11 -13.51 -15.66 8.47
CA CYS A 11 -13.03 -16.87 9.14
C CYS A 11 -12.12 -17.74 8.26
N TYR A 12 -12.36 -17.82 6.95
CA TYR A 12 -11.53 -18.64 6.06
C TYR A 12 -10.11 -18.07 5.90
N VAL A 13 -9.95 -16.77 6.05
CA VAL A 13 -8.65 -16.07 6.01
C VAL A 13 -8.00 -16.03 7.40
N LEU A 14 -8.78 -15.94 8.49
CA LEU A 14 -8.30 -15.93 9.88
C LEU A 14 -7.73 -17.28 10.36
N LEU A 15 -8.05 -18.39 9.73
CA LEU A 15 -7.43 -19.69 10.05
C LEU A 15 -5.94 -19.75 9.71
N LEU A 16 -5.37 -18.67 9.15
CA LEU A 16 -3.96 -18.57 8.77
C LEU A 16 -3.10 -17.70 9.71
N SER A 17 -3.69 -17.04 10.69
CA SER A 17 -2.95 -16.09 11.54
C SER A 17 -3.52 -15.99 12.97
N SER A 18 -3.54 -17.08 13.72
CA SER A 18 -4.02 -17.03 15.10
C SER A 18 -2.92 -17.28 16.12
N VAL A 19 -2.18 -16.23 16.47
CA VAL A 19 -1.42 -16.24 17.74
C VAL A 19 -1.46 -14.88 18.49
N MET A 20 -1.85 -13.76 17.87
CA MET A 20 -1.64 -12.43 18.48
C MET A 20 -2.87 -11.52 18.62
N ALA A 21 -4.07 -11.93 18.19
CA ALA A 21 -5.29 -11.10 18.27
C ALA A 21 -6.06 -11.27 19.59
N GLN A 22 -5.37 -11.46 20.72
CA GLN A 22 -6.01 -11.56 22.04
C GLN A 22 -5.56 -10.41 22.94
N ILE A 23 -6.53 -9.80 23.61
CA ILE A 23 -6.24 -8.91 24.73
C ILE A 23 -5.52 -9.73 25.80
N ARG A 24 -4.34 -9.30 26.20
CA ARG A 24 -3.57 -9.90 27.28
C ARG A 24 -3.00 -8.83 28.19
N THR A 25 -2.63 -9.21 29.39
CA THR A 25 -1.95 -8.34 30.33
C THR A 25 -0.48 -8.16 29.93
N TRP A 26 -0.05 -6.91 29.80
CA TRP A 26 1.30 -6.48 29.54
C TRP A 26 1.87 -5.76 30.76
N THR A 27 3.16 -5.83 30.97
CA THR A 27 3.84 -5.25 32.12
C THR A 27 4.90 -4.25 31.67
N THR A 28 4.89 -3.07 32.27
CA THR A 28 5.93 -2.06 32.05
C THR A 28 7.22 -2.38 32.83
N SER A 29 8.34 -1.72 32.51
CA SER A 29 9.60 -1.82 33.24
C SER A 29 9.49 -1.35 34.70
N LEU A 30 8.44 -0.57 35.05
CA LEU A 30 8.12 -0.13 36.39
C LEU A 30 7.14 -1.07 37.13
N GLY A 31 6.82 -2.23 36.58
CA GLY A 31 5.92 -3.21 37.15
C GLY A 31 4.42 -2.85 37.06
N ARG A 32 4.05 -1.79 36.34
CA ARG A 32 2.62 -1.47 36.07
C ARG A 32 2.08 -2.38 34.99
N THR A 33 0.85 -2.83 35.15
CA THR A 33 0.18 -3.70 34.15
C THR A 33 -0.93 -2.95 33.41
N PHE A 34 -1.20 -3.41 32.18
CA PHE A 34 -2.33 -2.96 31.36
C PHE A 34 -2.79 -4.07 30.43
N ASP A 35 -4.10 -4.12 30.15
CA ASP A 35 -4.70 -5.09 29.25
C ASP A 35 -4.92 -4.48 27.88
N ALA A 36 -4.30 -5.06 26.85
CA ALA A 36 -4.42 -4.58 25.48
C ALA A 36 -4.11 -5.70 24.48
N GLU A 37 -4.62 -5.53 23.28
CA GLU A 37 -4.20 -6.27 22.09
C GLU A 37 -2.90 -5.65 21.56
N PHE A 38 -1.89 -6.47 21.32
CA PHE A 38 -0.71 -6.03 20.58
C PHE A 38 -1.05 -5.92 19.10
N VAL A 39 -0.89 -4.74 18.51
CA VAL A 39 -1.21 -4.49 17.11
C VAL A 39 0.02 -4.73 16.22
N GLN A 40 1.13 -4.05 16.51
CA GLN A 40 2.35 -4.13 15.70
C GLN A 40 3.53 -3.45 16.40
N MET A 41 4.72 -3.66 15.85
CA MET A 41 5.90 -2.85 16.15
C MET A 41 6.06 -1.70 15.15
N GLU A 42 6.44 -0.53 15.63
CA GLU A 42 6.92 0.60 14.82
C GLU A 42 8.33 0.99 15.30
N GLY A 43 9.34 0.48 14.60
CA GLY A 43 10.73 0.61 15.05
C GLY A 43 10.94 -0.04 16.42
N GLU A 44 11.39 0.72 17.41
CA GLU A 44 11.59 0.28 18.81
C GLU A 44 10.35 0.59 19.68
N ARG A 45 9.19 0.85 19.08
CA ARG A 45 7.94 1.11 19.79
C ARG A 45 6.91 0.02 19.49
N ALA A 46 6.21 -0.44 20.53
CA ALA A 46 5.07 -1.34 20.42
C ALA A 46 3.77 -0.55 20.38
N ILE A 47 2.88 -0.89 19.45
CA ILE A 47 1.53 -0.32 19.36
C ILE A 47 0.55 -1.30 19.95
N PHE A 48 -0.26 -0.82 20.87
CA PHE A 48 -1.29 -1.56 21.57
C PHE A 48 -2.66 -0.92 21.33
N LYS A 49 -3.70 -1.75 21.36
CA LYS A 49 -5.10 -1.34 21.26
C LYS A 49 -5.85 -1.81 22.49
N PHE A 50 -6.47 -0.88 23.21
CA PHE A 50 -7.35 -1.18 24.33
C PHE A 50 -8.71 -1.72 23.86
N GLU A 51 -9.44 -2.38 24.73
CA GLU A 51 -10.79 -2.90 24.48
C GLU A 51 -11.76 -1.79 23.98
N ASN A 52 -11.60 -0.57 24.45
CA ASN A 52 -12.37 0.60 24.00
C ASN A 52 -11.98 1.13 22.60
N GLY A 53 -11.10 0.43 21.88
CA GLY A 53 -10.66 0.78 20.54
C GLY A 53 -9.54 1.82 20.46
N ARG A 54 -9.16 2.47 21.57
CA ARG A 54 -8.06 3.45 21.60
C ARG A 54 -6.71 2.73 21.44
N THR A 55 -5.84 3.31 20.64
CA THR A 55 -4.47 2.83 20.46
C THR A 55 -3.49 3.71 21.23
N PHE A 56 -2.38 3.13 21.69
CA PHE A 56 -1.25 3.86 22.24
C PHE A 56 0.08 3.18 21.83
N SER A 57 1.13 3.96 21.83
CA SER A 57 2.47 3.52 21.45
C SER A 57 3.41 3.70 22.63
N THR A 58 4.22 2.68 22.95
CA THR A 58 5.21 2.74 24.01
C THR A 58 6.57 2.21 23.53
N PRO A 59 7.70 2.82 23.93
CA PRO A 59 9.03 2.27 23.64
C PRO A 59 9.22 0.88 24.24
N LEU A 60 9.91 -0.01 23.51
CA LEU A 60 10.26 -1.33 24.06
C LEU A 60 11.06 -1.24 25.37
N SER A 61 11.87 -0.20 25.52
CA SER A 61 12.64 0.04 26.76
C SER A 61 11.77 0.24 27.99
N GLU A 62 10.51 0.67 27.80
CA GLU A 62 9.53 0.85 28.87
C GLU A 62 8.73 -0.40 29.21
N MET A 63 8.94 -1.50 28.50
CA MET A 63 8.30 -2.80 28.76
C MET A 63 9.16 -3.67 29.67
N SER A 64 8.54 -4.59 30.40
CA SER A 64 9.24 -5.60 31.18
C SER A 64 10.19 -6.45 30.32
N ALA A 65 11.21 -7.04 30.90
CA ALA A 65 12.14 -7.89 30.16
C ALA A 65 11.42 -9.07 29.47
N ALA A 66 10.43 -9.68 30.15
CA ALA A 66 9.64 -10.80 29.62
C ALA A 66 8.76 -10.36 28.44
N ASP A 67 8.05 -9.23 28.58
CA ASP A 67 7.20 -8.73 27.51
C ASP A 67 8.00 -8.16 26.34
N ARG A 68 9.17 -7.58 26.61
CA ARG A 68 10.13 -7.19 25.58
C ARG A 68 10.56 -8.39 24.73
N ALA A 69 10.92 -9.49 25.36
CA ALA A 69 11.29 -10.72 24.64
C ALA A 69 10.12 -11.23 23.79
N THR A 70 8.90 -11.22 24.35
CA THR A 70 7.70 -11.61 23.61
C THR A 70 7.43 -10.68 22.43
N LEU A 71 7.53 -9.37 22.61
CA LEU A 71 7.33 -8.39 21.53
C LEU A 71 8.44 -8.47 20.48
N GLN A 72 9.65 -8.80 20.86
CA GLN A 72 10.75 -9.06 19.92
C GLN A 72 10.55 -10.36 19.14
N GLN A 73 9.96 -11.39 19.75
CA GLN A 73 9.56 -12.62 19.06
C GLN A 73 8.31 -12.41 18.19
N ALA A 74 7.41 -11.52 18.61
CA ALA A 74 6.24 -11.08 17.84
C ALA A 74 6.59 -10.04 16.74
N ARG A 75 7.81 -9.52 16.73
CA ARG A 75 8.34 -9.00 15.46
C ARG A 75 8.16 -10.16 14.50
N PRO A 76 7.35 -10.01 13.39
CA PRO A 76 7.40 -11.03 12.38
C PRO A 76 8.89 -11.29 12.20
N ALA A 77 9.32 -12.53 12.45
CA ALA A 77 10.66 -12.88 12.09
C ALA A 77 10.72 -12.39 10.65
N LEU A 78 11.38 -11.25 10.45
CA LEU A 78 11.87 -10.86 9.16
C LEU A 78 12.88 -11.98 8.86
N SER A 79 12.36 -13.20 8.68
CA SER A 79 12.96 -14.11 7.77
C SER A 79 12.90 -13.29 6.50
N PHE A 80 13.95 -12.45 6.36
CA PHE A 80 14.27 -11.85 5.10
C PHE A 80 14.18 -13.01 4.15
N ILE A 81 13.04 -13.16 3.48
CA ILE A 81 13.06 -13.78 2.20
C ILE A 81 13.91 -12.78 1.42
N GLN A 82 15.22 -12.89 1.64
CA GLN A 82 16.21 -12.27 0.77
C GLN A 82 15.84 -12.87 -0.56
N SER A 83 15.12 -12.08 -1.34
CA SER A 83 14.96 -12.43 -2.73
C SER A 83 16.35 -12.70 -3.23
N PRO A 84 16.62 -13.86 -3.84
CA PRO A 84 17.94 -14.15 -4.36
C PRO A 84 18.41 -12.91 -5.11
N ALA A 85 19.65 -12.49 -4.91
CA ALA A 85 20.18 -11.26 -5.56
C ALA A 85 19.94 -11.28 -7.09
N SER A 86 19.82 -12.45 -7.68
CA SER A 86 19.44 -12.69 -9.07
C SER A 86 17.99 -12.30 -9.44
N SER A 87 17.11 -12.08 -8.48
CA SER A 87 15.71 -11.65 -8.74
C SER A 87 15.50 -10.14 -8.59
N MET A 88 16.52 -9.39 -8.14
CA MET A 88 16.47 -7.95 -7.98
C MET A 88 16.66 -7.27 -9.34
N ASN A 89 15.75 -6.36 -9.70
CA ASN A 89 15.80 -5.66 -10.98
C ASN A 89 16.30 -4.22 -10.89
N PHE A 90 17.02 -3.86 -9.80
CA PHE A 90 17.69 -2.57 -9.71
C PHE A 90 18.64 -2.37 -10.90
N GLY A 91 18.52 -1.25 -11.58
CA GLY A 91 19.32 -0.97 -12.77
C GLY A 91 18.69 -1.38 -14.10
N ALA A 92 17.51 -2.02 -14.09
CA ALA A 92 16.70 -2.15 -15.29
C ALA A 92 16.26 -0.75 -15.77
N PRO A 93 16.03 -0.55 -17.07
CA PRO A 93 15.52 0.73 -17.57
C PRO A 93 14.08 0.96 -17.09
N TRP A 94 13.73 2.23 -16.87
CA TRP A 94 12.33 2.62 -16.62
C TRP A 94 11.48 2.29 -17.84
N PRO A 95 10.33 1.60 -17.66
CA PRO A 95 9.46 1.24 -18.75
C PRO A 95 8.79 2.49 -19.34
N ARG A 96 8.69 2.58 -20.67
CA ARG A 96 7.89 3.61 -21.36
C ARG A 96 6.42 3.26 -21.40
N GLY A 97 6.08 2.00 -21.21
CA GLY A 97 4.75 1.45 -21.13
C GLY A 97 4.81 -0.02 -20.80
N VAL A 98 3.80 -0.51 -20.08
CA VAL A 98 3.71 -1.91 -19.67
C VAL A 98 2.33 -2.43 -20.03
N ARG A 99 2.26 -3.40 -20.93
CA ARG A 99 1.02 -4.03 -21.38
C ARG A 99 0.99 -5.49 -20.99
N VAL A 100 -0.17 -5.95 -20.59
CA VAL A 100 -0.43 -7.39 -20.48
C VAL A 100 -0.62 -7.94 -21.89
N ASP A 101 0.13 -8.99 -22.23
CA ASP A 101 0.04 -9.65 -23.52
C ASP A 101 -1.00 -10.77 -23.46
N GLY A 102 -1.90 -10.78 -24.43
CA GLY A 102 -2.91 -11.81 -24.58
C GLY A 102 -4.11 -11.66 -23.63
N GLU A 103 -4.93 -12.70 -23.64
CA GLU A 103 -6.13 -12.81 -22.81
C GLU A 103 -5.80 -13.31 -21.40
N ILE A 104 -6.39 -12.69 -20.38
CA ILE A 104 -6.26 -13.18 -19.01
C ILE A 104 -7.20 -14.35 -18.79
N VAL A 105 -6.63 -15.53 -18.60
CA VAL A 105 -7.39 -16.73 -18.27
C VAL A 105 -7.78 -16.69 -16.79
N SER A 106 -9.06 -16.53 -16.54
CA SER A 106 -9.65 -16.61 -15.19
C SER A 106 -10.38 -17.94 -15.04
N LYS A 107 -10.29 -18.54 -13.85
CA LYS A 107 -10.88 -19.84 -13.53
C LYS A 107 -11.83 -19.75 -12.36
N VAL A 108 -12.96 -20.42 -12.45
CA VAL A 108 -13.83 -20.69 -11.31
C VAL A 108 -13.24 -21.87 -10.55
N ILE A 109 -12.91 -21.68 -9.28
CA ILE A 109 -12.35 -22.71 -8.40
C ILE A 109 -13.44 -23.35 -7.58
N SER A 110 -14.39 -22.54 -7.04
CA SER A 110 -15.49 -23.03 -6.22
C SER A 110 -16.66 -22.05 -6.26
N GLU A 111 -17.88 -22.61 -6.28
CA GLU A 111 -19.13 -21.86 -6.10
C GLU A 111 -19.97 -22.53 -5.01
N ASP A 112 -19.87 -22.07 -3.77
CA ASP A 112 -20.71 -22.52 -2.66
C ASP A 112 -21.85 -21.52 -2.45
N ARG A 113 -22.99 -21.77 -3.10
CA ARG A 113 -24.17 -20.90 -3.01
C ARG A 113 -24.82 -20.89 -1.64
N GLN A 114 -24.66 -21.98 -0.87
CA GLN A 114 -25.27 -22.07 0.46
C GLN A 114 -24.52 -21.18 1.46
N LYS A 115 -23.20 -21.11 1.31
CA LYS A 115 -22.35 -20.23 2.12
C LYS A 115 -22.19 -18.83 1.51
N GLY A 116 -22.65 -18.63 0.26
CA GLY A 116 -22.40 -17.38 -0.48
C GLY A 116 -20.89 -17.11 -0.67
N LEU A 117 -20.11 -18.15 -0.94
CA LEU A 117 -18.67 -18.06 -1.11
C LEU A 117 -18.29 -18.53 -2.51
N TYR A 118 -17.70 -17.63 -3.27
CA TYR A 118 -17.25 -17.86 -4.62
C TYR A 118 -15.75 -17.62 -4.71
N ILE A 119 -15.01 -18.57 -5.27
CA ILE A 119 -13.55 -18.51 -5.37
C ILE A 119 -13.14 -18.57 -6.84
N TYR A 120 -12.38 -17.56 -7.24
CA TYR A 120 -11.84 -17.44 -8.60
C TYR A 120 -10.33 -17.30 -8.56
N GLU A 121 -9.67 -17.61 -9.67
CA GLU A 121 -8.23 -17.40 -9.84
C GLU A 121 -7.92 -16.78 -11.19
N SER A 122 -6.90 -15.92 -11.19
CA SER A 122 -6.14 -15.51 -12.35
C SER A 122 -4.68 -15.99 -12.22
N PRO A 123 -3.77 -15.73 -13.16
CA PRO A 123 -2.39 -16.20 -13.07
C PRO A 123 -1.69 -15.91 -11.74
N HIS A 124 -1.89 -14.73 -11.14
CA HIS A 124 -1.20 -14.34 -9.90
C HIS A 124 -2.12 -14.14 -8.70
N TYR A 125 -3.45 -14.04 -8.91
CA TYR A 125 -4.41 -13.70 -7.85
C TYR A 125 -5.41 -14.81 -7.59
N ARG A 126 -5.91 -14.83 -6.34
CA ARG A 126 -7.08 -15.58 -5.91
C ARG A 126 -8.08 -14.62 -5.31
N PHE A 127 -9.30 -14.66 -5.83
CA PHE A 127 -10.40 -13.81 -5.43
C PHE A 127 -11.39 -14.62 -4.61
N TYR A 128 -11.70 -14.14 -3.41
CA TYR A 128 -12.78 -14.63 -2.57
C TYR A 128 -13.91 -13.60 -2.63
N SER A 129 -15.07 -14.02 -3.07
CA SER A 129 -16.21 -13.14 -3.31
C SER A 129 -17.43 -13.64 -2.55
N ASP A 130 -18.22 -12.72 -1.98
CA ASP A 130 -19.52 -13.00 -1.38
C ASP A 130 -20.67 -12.94 -2.41
N ALA A 131 -20.37 -12.61 -3.66
CA ALA A 131 -21.31 -12.65 -4.77
C ALA A 131 -20.75 -13.36 -5.99
N ARG A 132 -21.65 -13.97 -6.78
CA ARG A 132 -21.28 -14.66 -8.00
C ARG A 132 -20.94 -13.69 -9.11
N LEU A 133 -19.76 -13.84 -9.71
CA LEU A 133 -19.33 -13.07 -10.88
C LEU A 133 -19.48 -13.92 -12.15
N THR A 134 -19.91 -13.28 -13.24
CA THR A 134 -19.92 -13.91 -14.57
C THR A 134 -18.50 -13.98 -15.13
N GLN A 135 -18.27 -14.89 -16.10
CA GLN A 135 -16.94 -15.05 -16.71
C GLN A 135 -16.44 -13.75 -17.35
N ASP A 136 -17.32 -13.01 -18.02
CA ASP A 136 -16.96 -11.74 -18.67
C ASP A 136 -16.54 -10.68 -17.66
N VAL A 137 -17.29 -10.54 -16.57
CA VAL A 137 -16.93 -9.63 -15.46
C VAL A 137 -15.61 -10.04 -14.85
N LEU A 138 -15.41 -11.33 -14.62
CA LEU A 138 -14.19 -11.87 -14.02
C LEU A 138 -12.96 -11.61 -14.90
N THR A 139 -13.06 -11.86 -16.21
CA THR A 139 -11.95 -11.65 -17.15
C THR A 139 -11.56 -10.17 -17.23
N ASN A 140 -12.57 -9.31 -17.39
CA ASN A 140 -12.34 -7.86 -17.46
C ASN A 140 -11.74 -7.27 -16.19
N PHE A 141 -12.20 -7.76 -15.07
CA PHE A 141 -11.71 -7.39 -13.75
C PHE A 141 -10.28 -7.90 -13.50
N ALA A 142 -10.01 -9.17 -13.78
CA ALA A 142 -8.69 -9.77 -13.59
C ALA A 142 -7.60 -9.08 -14.42
N MET A 143 -7.95 -8.49 -15.57
CA MET A 143 -7.02 -7.74 -16.42
C MET A 143 -6.32 -6.61 -15.67
N MET A 144 -7.04 -5.85 -14.84
CA MET A 144 -6.43 -4.75 -14.06
C MET A 144 -5.46 -5.26 -13.01
N PHE A 145 -5.81 -6.34 -12.31
CA PHE A 145 -4.94 -6.94 -11.29
C PHE A 145 -3.66 -7.46 -11.90
N GLU A 146 -3.76 -8.20 -13.00
CA GLU A 146 -2.61 -8.75 -13.71
C GLU A 146 -1.74 -7.66 -14.34
N ALA A 147 -2.34 -6.60 -14.87
CA ALA A 147 -1.61 -5.46 -15.39
C ALA A 147 -0.85 -4.73 -14.27
N THR A 148 -1.47 -4.53 -13.10
CA THR A 148 -0.82 -3.92 -11.94
C THR A 148 0.35 -4.78 -11.45
N TYR A 149 0.17 -6.11 -11.41
CA TYR A 149 1.25 -7.04 -11.09
C TYR A 149 2.42 -6.90 -12.07
N LYS A 150 2.15 -6.97 -13.38
CA LYS A 150 3.17 -6.84 -14.42
C LYS A 150 3.87 -5.48 -14.33
N TYR A 151 3.12 -4.39 -14.13
CA TYR A 151 3.66 -3.06 -13.96
C TYR A 151 4.62 -2.99 -12.77
N ALA A 152 4.19 -3.43 -11.59
CA ALA A 152 5.04 -3.46 -10.40
C ALA A 152 6.35 -4.24 -10.64
N ARG A 153 6.25 -5.42 -11.27
CA ARG A 153 7.42 -6.27 -11.54
C ARG A 153 8.39 -5.68 -12.57
N THR A 154 7.94 -4.73 -13.38
CA THR A 154 8.77 -4.10 -14.42
C THR A 154 9.52 -2.87 -13.89
N LEU A 155 9.02 -2.20 -12.83
CA LEU A 155 9.70 -1.04 -12.27
C LEU A 155 11.08 -1.40 -11.68
N PRO A 156 12.14 -0.60 -11.95
CA PRO A 156 13.52 -0.90 -11.55
C PRO A 156 13.80 -0.61 -10.06
N ILE A 157 12.85 -0.91 -9.20
CA ILE A 157 12.89 -0.70 -7.74
C ILE A 157 12.68 -1.99 -6.95
N SER A 158 12.82 -3.13 -7.64
CA SER A 158 12.77 -4.47 -7.05
C SER A 158 11.50 -4.74 -6.24
N LEU A 159 10.34 -4.34 -6.77
CA LEU A 159 9.06 -4.67 -6.16
C LEU A 159 8.81 -6.18 -6.24
N GLN A 160 8.43 -6.74 -5.13
CA GLN A 160 8.10 -8.16 -5.00
C GLN A 160 6.88 -8.31 -4.10
N PRO A 161 5.92 -9.14 -4.51
CA PRO A 161 4.76 -9.38 -3.66
C PRO A 161 5.19 -9.91 -2.29
N GLY A 162 4.55 -9.41 -1.25
CA GLY A 162 4.70 -9.90 0.11
C GLY A 162 4.12 -11.31 0.29
N THR A 163 3.20 -11.45 1.25
CA THR A 163 2.61 -12.74 1.61
C THR A 163 1.75 -13.33 0.49
N ARG A 164 1.99 -14.60 0.18
CA ARG A 164 1.19 -15.39 -0.77
C ARG A 164 0.60 -16.61 -0.06
N HIS A 165 -0.68 -16.87 -0.27
CA HIS A 165 -1.31 -18.11 0.17
C HIS A 165 -1.52 -19.04 -1.04
N LYS A 166 -1.02 -20.27 -0.95
CA LYS A 166 -1.06 -21.26 -2.07
C LYS A 166 -0.51 -20.69 -3.37
N GLY A 167 0.56 -19.87 -3.27
CA GLY A 167 1.23 -19.27 -4.43
C GLY A 167 0.49 -18.09 -5.06
N LYS A 168 -0.64 -17.65 -4.53
CA LYS A 168 -1.48 -16.55 -5.04
C LYS A 168 -1.55 -15.38 -4.08
N LEU A 169 -1.79 -14.19 -4.63
CA LEU A 169 -2.14 -12.98 -3.90
C LEU A 169 -3.65 -12.99 -3.65
N ASN A 170 -4.07 -12.74 -2.43
CA ASN A 170 -5.47 -12.87 -2.05
C ASN A 170 -6.20 -11.54 -2.07
N ILE A 171 -7.37 -11.55 -2.66
CA ILE A 171 -8.30 -10.42 -2.75
C ILE A 171 -9.65 -10.86 -2.19
N LEU A 172 -10.22 -10.06 -1.30
CA LEU A 172 -11.56 -10.26 -0.75
C LEU A 172 -12.50 -9.23 -1.37
N LEU A 173 -13.49 -9.71 -2.11
CA LEU A 173 -14.46 -8.90 -2.82
C LEU A 173 -15.79 -8.93 -2.08
N PHE A 174 -16.31 -7.77 -1.77
CA PHE A 174 -17.58 -7.60 -1.04
C PHE A 174 -18.63 -6.97 -1.96
N GLU A 175 -19.79 -7.60 -2.09
CA GLU A 175 -20.90 -7.10 -2.87
C GLU A 175 -21.37 -5.72 -2.40
N SER A 176 -21.32 -5.49 -1.08
CA SER A 176 -21.81 -4.25 -0.49
C SER A 176 -20.76 -3.59 0.43
N MET A 177 -20.87 -2.26 0.58
CA MET A 177 -20.08 -1.50 1.55
C MET A 177 -20.31 -2.00 2.99
N ALA A 178 -21.54 -2.40 3.33
CA ALA A 178 -21.82 -2.96 4.66
C ALA A 178 -21.07 -4.28 4.90
N GLY A 179 -21.02 -5.17 3.89
CA GLY A 179 -20.24 -6.41 3.96
C GLY A 179 -18.74 -6.13 4.06
N TYR A 180 -18.25 -5.14 3.32
CA TYR A 180 -16.86 -4.69 3.38
C TYR A 180 -16.46 -4.20 4.78
N ILE A 181 -17.29 -3.33 5.39
CA ILE A 181 -17.04 -2.84 6.76
C ILE A 181 -17.09 -3.99 7.78
N GLN A 182 -18.07 -4.88 7.66
CA GLN A 182 -18.18 -6.07 8.52
C GLN A 182 -16.98 -7.01 8.34
N GLY A 183 -16.42 -7.10 7.14
CA GLY A 183 -15.19 -7.83 6.82
C GLY A 183 -13.91 -7.13 7.30
N GLY A 184 -14.05 -5.97 7.99
CA GLY A 184 -12.95 -5.22 8.57
C GLY A 184 -12.35 -4.17 7.66
N GLY A 185 -13.03 -3.80 6.58
CA GLY A 185 -12.67 -2.63 5.76
C GLY A 185 -13.04 -1.33 6.48
N PRO A 186 -12.23 -0.26 6.35
CA PRO A 186 -12.54 1.04 6.94
C PRO A 186 -13.77 1.68 6.29
N ALA A 187 -14.66 2.26 7.11
CA ALA A 187 -15.79 3.02 6.58
C ALA A 187 -15.30 4.21 5.72
N GLY A 188 -15.91 4.37 4.55
CA GLY A 188 -15.59 5.47 3.63
C GLY A 188 -14.34 5.26 2.77
N SER A 189 -13.63 4.13 2.90
CA SER A 189 -12.54 3.78 1.97
C SER A 189 -13.06 2.96 0.80
N ALA A 190 -12.41 3.11 -0.36
CA ALA A 190 -12.74 2.35 -1.58
C ALA A 190 -11.98 1.01 -1.66
N GLY A 191 -11.15 0.70 -0.68
CA GLY A 191 -10.38 -0.53 -0.53
C GLY A 191 -9.40 -0.39 0.61
N VAL A 192 -8.74 -1.47 1.02
CA VAL A 192 -7.65 -1.45 1.99
C VAL A 192 -6.74 -2.66 1.84
N PHE A 193 -5.44 -2.45 1.88
CA PHE A 193 -4.47 -3.52 2.06
C PHE A 193 -4.25 -3.78 3.55
N LYS A 194 -4.34 -5.04 3.95
CA LYS A 194 -3.96 -5.51 5.29
C LYS A 194 -2.68 -6.33 5.18
N ALA A 195 -1.59 -5.79 5.73
CA ALA A 195 -0.27 -6.44 5.66
C ALA A 195 -0.26 -7.82 6.34
N ASP A 196 -0.99 -7.96 7.42
CA ASP A 196 -1.31 -9.23 8.05
C ASP A 196 -2.84 -9.46 7.92
N PRO A 197 -3.26 -10.48 7.17
CA PRO A 197 -2.55 -11.59 6.54
C PRO A 197 -2.06 -11.37 5.08
N GLY A 198 -1.86 -10.16 4.60
CA GLY A 198 -1.39 -9.89 3.24
C GLY A 198 -2.49 -9.91 2.18
N VAL A 199 -3.65 -9.35 2.51
CA VAL A 199 -4.83 -9.35 1.65
C VAL A 199 -5.29 -7.93 1.31
N VAL A 200 -5.90 -7.77 0.15
CA VAL A 200 -6.63 -6.55 -0.22
C VAL A 200 -8.12 -6.81 -0.07
N LEU A 201 -8.81 -5.96 0.66
CA LEU A 201 -10.26 -5.94 0.80
C LEU A 201 -10.82 -4.86 -0.13
N VAL A 202 -11.86 -5.18 -0.90
CA VAL A 202 -12.43 -4.23 -1.86
C VAL A 202 -13.94 -4.38 -1.94
N PRO A 203 -14.73 -3.30 -1.77
CA PRO A 203 -16.15 -3.32 -2.12
C PRO A 203 -16.28 -3.28 -3.66
N MET A 204 -17.15 -4.13 -4.22
CA MET A 204 -17.30 -4.27 -5.68
C MET A 204 -17.70 -2.97 -6.37
N GLU A 205 -18.48 -2.13 -5.71
CA GLU A 205 -18.86 -0.82 -6.25
C GLU A 205 -17.64 0.09 -6.50
N SER A 206 -16.57 -0.04 -5.68
CA SER A 206 -15.32 0.71 -5.87
C SER A 206 -14.58 0.28 -7.13
N LEU A 207 -14.84 -0.92 -7.62
CA LEU A 207 -14.29 -1.46 -8.87
C LEU A 207 -15.08 -1.06 -10.10
N GLY A 208 -16.19 -0.32 -9.93
CA GLY A 208 -17.13 -0.05 -11.01
C GLY A 208 -18.09 -1.20 -11.29
N LEU A 209 -18.13 -2.22 -10.43
CA LEU A 209 -19.11 -3.28 -10.51
C LEU A 209 -20.46 -2.79 -9.98
N ARG A 210 -21.49 -2.83 -10.82
CA ARG A 210 -22.86 -2.47 -10.46
C ARG A 210 -23.77 -3.68 -10.62
N ARG A 211 -24.62 -3.91 -9.64
CA ARG A 211 -25.62 -4.98 -9.73
C ARG A 211 -26.65 -4.67 -10.82
N THR A 212 -26.88 -5.63 -11.70
CA THR A 212 -27.88 -5.57 -12.77
C THR A 212 -28.70 -6.86 -12.77
N GLY A 213 -29.93 -6.79 -12.25
CA GLY A 213 -30.75 -8.01 -12.10
C GLY A 213 -30.09 -9.07 -11.26
N THR A 214 -29.78 -10.22 -11.84
CA THR A 214 -29.13 -11.37 -11.16
C THR A 214 -27.61 -11.37 -11.28
N GLY A 215 -27.02 -10.39 -11.97
CA GLY A 215 -25.57 -10.34 -12.24
C GLY A 215 -24.96 -8.97 -11.93
N PHE A 216 -23.78 -8.75 -12.51
CA PHE A 216 -23.04 -7.49 -12.42
C PHE A 216 -22.68 -6.99 -13.81
N SER A 217 -22.65 -5.68 -13.98
CA SER A 217 -21.99 -5.00 -15.09
C SER A 217 -20.74 -4.28 -14.58
N LEU A 218 -19.71 -4.19 -15.42
CA LEU A 218 -18.49 -3.46 -15.11
C LEU A 218 -18.50 -2.13 -15.88
N ASP A 219 -18.37 -1.04 -15.14
CA ASP A 219 -18.10 0.27 -15.72
C ASP A 219 -16.61 0.41 -16.02
N THR A 220 -16.23 0.17 -17.26
CA THR A 220 -14.83 0.20 -17.71
C THR A 220 -14.26 1.63 -17.84
N THR A 221 -15.11 2.65 -17.72
CA THR A 221 -14.68 4.07 -17.77
C THR A 221 -14.26 4.59 -16.41
N ARG A 222 -14.59 3.87 -15.35
CA ARG A 222 -14.26 4.29 -13.99
C ARG A 222 -12.76 4.24 -13.74
N HIS A 223 -12.23 5.32 -13.19
CA HIS A 223 -10.85 5.34 -12.68
C HIS A 223 -10.73 4.45 -11.45
N ASN A 224 -9.81 3.49 -11.50
CA ASN A 224 -9.54 2.56 -10.41
C ASN A 224 -8.26 2.92 -9.65
N ALA A 225 -7.94 4.21 -9.54
CA ALA A 225 -6.71 4.70 -8.91
C ALA A 225 -6.54 4.18 -7.48
N VAL A 226 -7.63 4.15 -6.68
CA VAL A 226 -7.60 3.64 -5.29
C VAL A 226 -7.29 2.15 -5.27
N LEU A 227 -7.91 1.35 -6.14
CA LEU A 227 -7.60 -0.08 -6.21
C LEU A 227 -6.13 -0.31 -6.58
N VAL A 228 -5.64 0.40 -7.59
CA VAL A 228 -4.23 0.31 -8.02
C VAL A 228 -3.28 0.74 -6.89
N HIS A 229 -3.66 1.75 -6.10
CA HIS A 229 -2.98 2.17 -4.88
C HIS A 229 -2.88 1.00 -3.88
N GLU A 230 -3.99 0.37 -3.50
CA GLU A 230 -4.02 -0.74 -2.54
C GLU A 230 -3.26 -1.98 -3.05
N LEU A 231 -3.38 -2.28 -4.33
CA LEU A 231 -2.61 -3.36 -4.94
C LEU A 231 -1.10 -3.10 -4.91
N SER A 232 -0.68 -1.85 -5.03
CA SER A 232 0.73 -1.50 -4.95
C SER A 232 1.34 -1.88 -3.60
N HIS A 233 0.61 -1.68 -2.49
CA HIS A 233 1.04 -2.13 -1.16
C HIS A 233 1.22 -3.64 -1.10
N GLN A 234 0.28 -4.43 -1.65
CA GLN A 234 0.37 -5.89 -1.69
C GLN A 234 1.58 -6.37 -2.53
N LEU A 235 1.99 -5.58 -3.52
CA LEU A 235 3.11 -5.88 -4.42
C LEU A 235 4.45 -5.31 -3.93
N THR A 236 4.45 -4.60 -2.81
CA THR A 236 5.63 -3.96 -2.23
C THR A 236 6.29 -4.86 -1.18
N PRO A 237 7.62 -5.03 -1.19
CA PRO A 237 8.32 -5.77 -0.15
C PRO A 237 8.05 -5.20 1.23
N LEU A 238 7.88 -6.06 2.23
CA LEU A 238 7.55 -5.64 3.60
C LEU A 238 8.56 -4.62 4.16
N VAL A 239 9.84 -4.76 3.82
CA VAL A 239 10.89 -3.82 4.27
C VAL A 239 10.68 -2.38 3.78
N TYR A 240 9.94 -2.19 2.67
CA TYR A 240 9.57 -0.84 2.19
C TYR A 240 8.29 -0.31 2.86
N LEU A 241 7.54 -1.17 3.54
CA LEU A 241 6.36 -0.82 4.32
C LEU A 241 6.69 -0.57 5.80
N MET A 242 7.97 -0.64 6.18
CA MET A 242 8.47 -0.41 7.54
C MET A 242 9.19 0.93 7.64
N PRO A 243 9.33 1.53 8.84
CA PRO A 243 10.16 2.72 9.03
C PRO A 243 11.61 2.50 8.58
N PRO A 244 12.27 3.49 7.97
CA PRO A 244 11.81 4.86 7.73
C PRO A 244 11.05 5.09 6.42
N SER A 245 10.69 4.04 5.69
CA SER A 245 9.96 4.14 4.40
C SER A 245 8.45 4.29 4.59
N ARG A 246 7.93 3.80 5.70
CA ARG A 246 6.49 3.79 5.99
C ARG A 246 5.95 5.22 6.06
N GLY A 247 4.93 5.49 5.29
CA GLY A 247 4.37 6.82 5.08
C GLY A 247 4.92 7.42 3.79
N TRP A 248 5.97 8.21 3.85
CA TRP A 248 6.41 9.00 2.70
C TRP A 248 6.70 8.17 1.43
N PHE A 249 7.40 7.04 1.59
CA PHE A 249 7.72 6.19 0.44
C PHE A 249 6.59 5.21 0.12
N SER A 250 6.07 4.49 1.12
CA SER A 250 5.03 3.48 0.89
C SER A 250 3.76 4.09 0.29
N GLU A 251 3.30 5.20 0.84
CA GLU A 251 2.13 5.90 0.33
C GLU A 251 2.45 6.71 -0.94
N GLY A 252 3.61 7.36 -0.98
CA GLY A 252 4.06 8.06 -2.19
C GLY A 252 4.21 7.13 -3.41
N LEU A 253 4.67 5.89 -3.19
CA LEU A 253 4.72 4.84 -4.21
C LEU A 253 3.30 4.41 -4.63
N ALA A 254 2.41 4.23 -3.67
CA ALA A 254 1.02 3.85 -3.96
C ALA A 254 0.29 4.95 -4.73
N GLU A 255 0.52 6.22 -4.39
CA GLU A 255 0.03 7.37 -5.16
C GLU A 255 0.64 7.43 -6.56
N TYR A 256 1.93 7.09 -6.70
CA TYR A 256 2.58 7.01 -8.01
C TYR A 256 1.89 5.95 -8.90
N PHE A 257 1.56 4.80 -8.35
CA PHE A 257 0.78 3.79 -9.06
C PHE A 257 -0.61 4.30 -9.42
N GLY A 258 -1.34 4.86 -8.45
CA GLY A 258 -2.70 5.38 -8.64
C GLY A 258 -2.80 6.54 -9.64
N SER A 259 -1.75 7.37 -9.72
CA SER A 259 -1.69 8.51 -10.67
C SER A 259 -1.19 8.10 -12.06
N THR A 260 -0.62 6.90 -12.23
CA THR A 260 -0.15 6.42 -13.54
C THR A 260 -1.33 6.11 -14.44
N ALA A 261 -1.32 6.65 -15.67
CA ALA A 261 -2.37 6.41 -16.64
C ALA A 261 -2.52 4.92 -16.96
N TYR A 262 -3.75 4.43 -16.84
CA TYR A 262 -4.12 3.04 -17.11
C TYR A 262 -5.25 2.98 -18.15
N THR A 263 -5.10 2.15 -19.14
CA THR A 263 -6.14 1.87 -20.14
C THR A 263 -6.08 0.40 -20.53
N TRP A 264 -7.08 -0.37 -20.16
CA TRP A 264 -7.28 -1.75 -20.57
C TRP A 264 -5.99 -2.60 -20.65
N GLY A 265 -5.45 -2.96 -19.50
CA GLY A 265 -4.25 -3.79 -19.41
C GLY A 265 -2.93 -3.07 -19.75
N TYR A 266 -2.96 -1.75 -19.97
CA TYR A 266 -1.81 -0.95 -20.32
C TYR A 266 -1.58 0.17 -19.32
N PHE A 267 -0.42 0.16 -18.65
CA PHE A 267 0.10 1.28 -17.86
C PHE A 267 1.05 2.12 -18.69
N GLN A 268 0.87 3.43 -18.65
CA GLN A 268 1.74 4.40 -19.32
C GLN A 268 2.38 5.33 -18.26
N PRO A 269 3.59 5.01 -17.78
CA PRO A 269 4.33 5.89 -16.89
C PRO A 269 4.59 7.25 -17.52
N ASP A 270 4.52 8.30 -16.71
CA ASP A 270 4.86 9.66 -17.14
C ASP A 270 6.15 10.14 -16.45
N PRO A 271 7.31 9.98 -17.08
CA PRO A 271 8.58 10.45 -16.52
C PRO A 271 8.67 11.97 -16.44
N TYR A 272 7.81 12.68 -17.16
CA TYR A 272 7.78 14.14 -17.14
C TYR A 272 6.99 14.72 -15.96
N GLY A 273 6.23 13.92 -15.24
CA GLY A 273 5.52 14.30 -14.02
C GLY A 273 4.21 15.05 -14.24
N ASN A 274 3.69 15.12 -15.47
CA ASN A 274 2.43 15.84 -15.72
C ASN A 274 1.24 15.13 -15.07
N ALA A 275 1.23 13.78 -15.07
CA ALA A 275 0.19 13.00 -14.42
C ALA A 275 0.23 13.19 -12.89
N ALA A 276 1.42 13.08 -12.27
CA ALA A 276 1.61 13.34 -10.85
C ALA A 276 1.21 14.77 -10.47
N LEU A 277 1.62 15.75 -11.29
CA LEU A 277 1.26 17.15 -11.11
C LEU A 277 -0.26 17.35 -11.12
N LYS A 278 -0.95 16.88 -12.16
CA LYS A 278 -2.40 16.97 -12.27
C LYS A 278 -3.10 16.31 -11.09
N TYR A 279 -2.62 15.13 -10.69
CA TYR A 279 -3.19 14.38 -9.58
C TYR A 279 -3.06 15.12 -8.24
N VAL A 280 -1.90 15.76 -8.00
CA VAL A 280 -1.66 16.48 -6.73
C VAL A 280 -2.34 17.84 -6.71
N THR A 281 -2.30 18.61 -7.80
CA THR A 281 -2.73 20.02 -7.79
C THR A 281 -4.22 20.21 -8.03
N ALA A 282 -4.89 19.29 -8.73
CA ALA A 282 -6.29 19.40 -9.08
C ALA A 282 -7.10 18.19 -8.58
N TYR A 283 -8.41 18.37 -8.44
CA TYR A 283 -9.35 17.26 -8.50
C TYR A 283 -9.57 16.91 -9.97
N GLY A 284 -9.75 15.63 -10.28
CA GLY A 284 -10.11 15.20 -11.63
C GLY A 284 -11.39 15.88 -12.13
N SER A 285 -11.60 15.89 -13.43
CA SER A 285 -12.75 16.56 -14.08
C SER A 285 -14.11 16.06 -13.60
N ASP A 286 -14.16 14.89 -13.00
CA ASP A 286 -15.33 14.23 -12.41
C ASP A 286 -15.40 14.37 -10.87
N GLY A 287 -14.49 15.16 -10.27
CA GLY A 287 -14.44 15.40 -8.81
C GLY A 287 -14.02 14.19 -7.96
N GLN A 288 -13.59 13.09 -8.60
CA GLN A 288 -13.32 11.83 -7.88
C GLN A 288 -11.84 11.51 -7.69
N PHE A 289 -10.92 12.21 -8.37
CA PHE A 289 -9.50 11.83 -8.36
C PHE A 289 -8.59 13.03 -8.21
N GLY A 290 -7.60 12.85 -7.33
CA GLY A 290 -6.58 13.85 -7.08
C GLY A 290 -6.65 14.41 -5.66
N ARG A 291 -5.63 15.18 -5.31
CA ARG A 291 -5.46 15.72 -3.96
C ARG A 291 -5.95 17.15 -3.82
N GLY A 292 -6.08 17.88 -4.90
CA GLY A 292 -6.59 19.26 -4.91
C GLY A 292 -5.76 20.24 -4.08
N LEU A 293 -4.44 20.03 -3.98
CA LEU A 293 -3.57 20.84 -3.12
C LEU A 293 -3.22 22.20 -3.74
N GLY A 294 -3.56 22.41 -5.02
CA GLY A 294 -3.15 23.62 -5.74
C GLY A 294 -1.64 23.65 -6.03
N ASN A 295 -1.16 24.81 -6.48
CA ASN A 295 0.23 24.96 -6.95
C ASN A 295 1.22 25.40 -5.86
N ARG A 296 0.76 25.62 -4.62
CA ARG A 296 1.61 25.98 -3.49
C ARG A 296 1.40 24.97 -2.39
N ILE A 297 2.45 24.20 -2.10
CA ILE A 297 2.38 23.07 -1.18
C ILE A 297 3.43 23.27 -0.09
N SER A 298 2.99 23.37 1.15
CA SER A 298 3.88 23.47 2.31
C SER A 298 3.99 22.10 2.97
N LEU A 299 5.22 21.58 3.10
CA LEU A 299 5.54 20.33 3.77
C LEU A 299 6.37 20.60 5.03
N PRO A 300 6.35 19.71 6.02
CA PRO A 300 7.29 19.77 7.13
C PRO A 300 8.74 19.70 6.61
N PRO A 301 9.75 20.12 7.42
CA PRO A 301 11.15 19.87 7.10
C PRO A 301 11.34 18.43 6.64
N LEU A 302 12.10 18.20 5.58
CA LEU A 302 12.17 16.90 4.89
C LEU A 302 12.63 15.77 5.81
N ARG A 303 13.54 16.07 6.74
CA ARG A 303 13.94 15.11 7.79
C ARG A 303 12.74 14.64 8.60
N ASN A 304 11.90 15.58 9.06
CA ASN A 304 10.72 15.27 9.84
C ASN A 304 9.69 14.51 9.00
N PHE A 305 9.52 14.87 7.74
CA PHE A 305 8.63 14.19 6.81
C PHE A 305 9.02 12.72 6.60
N PHE A 306 10.32 12.44 6.43
CA PHE A 306 10.82 11.07 6.26
C PHE A 306 10.74 10.21 7.52
N LEU A 307 10.86 10.83 8.69
CA LEU A 307 10.84 10.14 9.99
C LEU A 307 9.47 10.19 10.68
N MET A 308 8.47 10.79 10.03
CA MET A 308 7.11 10.89 10.55
C MET A 308 6.53 9.51 10.83
N SER A 309 5.89 9.33 11.98
CA SER A 309 5.15 8.10 12.26
C SER A 309 4.00 7.93 11.27
N TYR A 310 3.59 6.69 11.02
CA TYR A 310 2.47 6.46 10.09
C TYR A 310 1.17 7.07 10.59
N GLN A 311 0.95 7.11 11.89
CA GLN A 311 -0.23 7.74 12.49
C GLN A 311 -0.26 9.25 12.23
N GLU A 312 0.87 9.94 12.32
CA GLU A 312 0.98 11.36 11.98
C GLU A 312 0.83 11.56 10.47
N PHE A 313 1.47 10.69 9.66
CA PHE A 313 1.44 10.79 8.20
C PHE A 313 0.01 10.64 7.66
N SER A 314 -0.74 9.65 8.14
CA SER A 314 -2.13 9.36 7.75
C SER A 314 -3.18 10.10 8.60
N GLY A 315 -2.75 11.01 9.47
CA GLY A 315 -3.61 11.77 10.38
C GLY A 315 -4.23 13.03 9.73
N GLN A 316 -4.29 14.11 10.51
CA GLN A 316 -4.97 15.37 10.13
C GLN A 316 -4.52 15.93 8.77
N PHE A 317 -3.25 15.78 8.42
CA PHE A 317 -2.67 16.30 7.17
C PHE A 317 -2.47 15.23 6.11
N ALA A 318 -3.17 14.10 6.21
CA ALA A 318 -3.00 12.96 5.30
C ALA A 318 -3.04 13.38 3.82
N ASN A 319 -4.04 14.14 3.40
CA ASN A 319 -4.18 14.56 2.00
C ASN A 319 -2.92 15.26 1.45
N ARG A 320 -2.36 16.19 2.25
CA ARG A 320 -1.12 16.89 1.94
C ARG A 320 0.08 15.93 1.94
N ASN A 321 0.16 15.06 2.93
CA ASN A 321 1.29 14.15 3.10
C ASN A 321 1.34 13.12 1.96
N TYR A 322 0.20 12.58 1.53
CA TYR A 322 0.11 11.65 0.40
C TYR A 322 0.53 12.34 -0.91
N GLY A 323 0.02 13.55 -1.17
CA GLY A 323 0.44 14.34 -2.34
C GLY A 323 1.91 14.70 -2.31
N GLY A 324 2.44 15.12 -1.16
CA GLY A 324 3.85 15.38 -0.94
C GLY A 324 4.72 14.14 -1.16
N GLY A 325 4.29 13.00 -0.63
CA GLY A 325 4.94 11.70 -0.84
C GLY A 325 5.05 11.33 -2.31
N LEU A 326 3.96 11.49 -3.07
CA LEU A 326 3.97 11.29 -4.53
C LEU A 326 5.01 12.17 -5.23
N LEU A 327 5.01 13.47 -4.94
CA LEU A 327 5.95 14.40 -5.58
C LEU A 327 7.40 14.06 -5.26
N ILE A 328 7.71 13.68 -4.03
CA ILE A 328 9.05 13.28 -3.60
C ILE A 328 9.47 11.96 -4.24
N VAL A 329 8.58 10.95 -4.28
CA VAL A 329 8.85 9.67 -4.95
C VAL A 329 9.08 9.89 -6.44
N HIS A 330 8.24 10.69 -7.10
CA HIS A 330 8.41 11.01 -8.52
C HIS A 330 9.72 11.74 -8.79
N TYR A 331 10.13 12.68 -7.92
CA TYR A 331 11.42 13.36 -8.03
C TYR A 331 12.57 12.36 -8.05
N PHE A 332 12.60 11.42 -7.09
CA PHE A 332 13.66 10.41 -7.03
C PHE A 332 13.64 9.43 -8.21
N PHE A 333 12.47 9.13 -8.75
CA PHE A 333 12.35 8.19 -9.85
C PHE A 333 12.77 8.79 -11.21
N HIS A 334 12.43 10.05 -11.44
CA HIS A 334 12.48 10.61 -12.80
C HIS A 334 13.21 11.95 -12.95
N MET A 335 13.47 12.68 -11.88
CA MET A 335 14.07 14.01 -11.93
C MET A 335 15.47 14.06 -11.32
N GLU A 336 15.74 13.18 -10.34
CA GLU A 336 17.04 13.10 -9.69
C GLU A 336 18.08 12.53 -10.65
N GLY A 337 19.26 13.20 -10.74
CA GLY A 337 20.39 12.69 -11.52
C GLY A 337 20.05 12.38 -12.98
N GLU A 338 19.27 13.24 -13.65
CA GLU A 338 18.80 13.03 -15.02
C GLU A 338 17.89 11.79 -15.18
N GLY A 339 17.13 11.44 -14.13
CA GLY A 339 16.21 10.32 -14.12
C GLY A 339 16.87 8.95 -13.93
N LYS A 340 18.11 8.93 -13.44
CA LYS A 340 18.83 7.65 -13.16
C LYS A 340 18.36 6.95 -11.90
N ALA A 341 17.59 7.61 -11.05
CA ALA A 341 17.05 7.08 -9.77
C ALA A 341 18.13 6.48 -8.85
N THR A 342 19.35 7.02 -8.88
CA THR A 342 20.52 6.42 -8.21
C THR A 342 20.37 6.43 -6.70
N ARG A 343 19.92 7.57 -6.13
CA ARG A 343 19.80 7.73 -4.68
C ARG A 343 18.71 6.82 -4.12
N ILE A 344 17.54 6.81 -4.75
CA ILE A 344 16.42 5.97 -4.29
C ILE A 344 16.73 4.47 -4.46
N THR A 345 17.38 4.08 -5.54
CA THR A 345 17.80 2.69 -5.76
C THR A 345 18.80 2.24 -4.69
N SER A 346 19.75 3.09 -4.34
CA SER A 346 20.72 2.83 -3.27
C SER A 346 20.03 2.71 -1.90
N TYR A 347 19.08 3.60 -1.62
CA TYR A 347 18.26 3.57 -0.42
C TYR A 347 17.46 2.25 -0.29
N LEU A 348 16.71 1.90 -1.33
CA LEU A 348 15.87 0.69 -1.34
C LEU A 348 16.71 -0.59 -1.24
N ARG A 349 17.88 -0.61 -1.87
CA ARG A 349 18.85 -1.71 -1.73
C ARG A 349 19.37 -1.82 -0.31
N GLY A 350 19.68 -0.68 0.34
CA GLY A 350 20.07 -0.64 1.75
C GLY A 350 19.00 -1.24 2.67
N LEU A 351 17.72 -0.90 2.46
CA LEU A 351 16.61 -1.48 3.22
C LEU A 351 16.51 -3.00 3.05
N GLN A 352 16.70 -3.51 1.84
CA GLN A 352 16.72 -4.95 1.57
C GLN A 352 17.92 -5.65 2.23
N GLN A 353 19.00 -4.92 2.49
CA GLN A 353 20.19 -5.40 3.22
C GLN A 353 20.08 -5.21 4.74
N GLY A 354 18.93 -4.71 5.22
CA GLY A 354 18.68 -4.54 6.67
C GLY A 354 19.00 -3.17 7.23
N ALA A 355 19.26 -2.15 6.40
CA ALA A 355 19.42 -0.78 6.89
C ALA A 355 18.10 -0.29 7.52
N THR A 356 18.20 0.36 8.67
CA THR A 356 17.06 0.84 9.47
C THR A 356 17.33 2.21 10.06
N GLY A 357 16.29 2.85 10.58
CA GLY A 357 16.39 4.15 11.25
C GLY A 357 16.83 5.28 10.32
N GLU A 358 17.23 6.40 10.91
CA GLU A 358 17.62 7.59 10.15
C GLU A 358 18.86 7.37 9.27
N SER A 359 19.81 6.55 9.72
CA SER A 359 21.01 6.24 8.94
C SER A 359 20.71 5.59 7.59
N ALA A 360 19.58 4.87 7.47
CA ALA A 360 19.14 4.31 6.20
C ALA A 360 18.82 5.39 5.14
N LEU A 361 18.49 6.61 5.56
CA LEU A 361 18.16 7.73 4.67
C LEU A 361 19.38 8.38 4.02
N ALA A 362 20.59 8.11 4.50
CA ALA A 362 21.83 8.72 4.01
C ALA A 362 22.01 8.65 2.47
N PRO A 363 21.69 7.55 1.77
CA PRO A 363 21.77 7.49 0.32
C PRO A 363 20.90 8.55 -0.39
N LEU A 364 19.73 8.91 0.19
CA LEU A 364 18.83 9.91 -0.39
C LEU A 364 19.46 11.32 -0.39
N LEU A 365 20.33 11.59 0.57
CA LEU A 365 21.01 12.88 0.68
C LEU A 365 22.16 13.02 -0.35
N GLY A 366 22.65 11.92 -0.92
CA GLY A 366 23.73 11.94 -1.91
C GLY A 366 25.01 12.64 -1.42
N GLY A 367 25.33 12.51 -0.13
CA GLY A 367 26.46 13.20 0.52
C GLY A 367 26.21 14.68 0.87
N GLY A 368 24.98 15.18 0.66
CA GLY A 368 24.56 16.53 1.05
C GLY A 368 23.78 16.56 2.37
N SER A 369 23.08 17.67 2.59
CA SER A 369 22.17 17.86 3.73
C SER A 369 20.70 17.75 3.32
N TYR A 370 19.79 17.71 4.32
CA TYR A 370 18.35 17.76 4.07
C TYR A 370 17.94 19.07 3.38
N GLU A 371 18.48 20.21 3.79
CA GLU A 371 18.18 21.52 3.22
C GLU A 371 18.59 21.59 1.73
N LYS A 372 19.73 20.95 1.37
CA LYS A 372 20.15 20.84 -0.02
C LYS A 372 19.15 20.03 -0.83
N LEU A 373 18.70 18.89 -0.29
CA LEU A 373 17.72 18.03 -0.95
C LEU A 373 16.34 18.73 -1.06
N GLU A 374 15.90 19.44 -0.04
CA GLU A 374 14.69 20.28 -0.06
C GLU A 374 14.74 21.29 -1.21
N LYS A 375 15.88 21.97 -1.35
CA LYS A 375 16.09 22.91 -2.44
C LYS A 375 16.06 22.22 -3.81
N GLU A 376 16.69 21.07 -3.95
CA GLU A 376 16.71 20.30 -5.21
C GLU A 376 15.27 19.88 -5.61
N ILE A 377 14.47 19.37 -4.68
CA ILE A 377 13.07 18.99 -4.90
C ILE A 377 12.23 20.22 -5.27
N SER A 378 12.35 21.30 -4.48
CA SER A 378 11.62 22.55 -4.74
C SER A 378 11.93 23.12 -6.12
N ASP A 379 13.20 23.18 -6.49
CA ASP A 379 13.62 23.71 -7.79
C ASP A 379 13.16 22.81 -8.96
N ALA A 380 13.13 21.49 -8.76
CA ALA A 380 12.64 20.56 -9.77
C ALA A 380 11.15 20.78 -10.08
N TRP A 381 10.33 20.89 -9.04
CA TRP A 381 8.88 21.08 -9.20
C TRP A 381 8.51 22.52 -9.59
N ARG A 382 9.28 23.52 -9.15
CA ARG A 382 9.09 24.90 -9.58
C ARG A 382 9.19 25.04 -11.09
N ARG A 383 10.12 24.34 -11.75
CA ARG A 383 10.20 24.27 -13.22
C ARG A 383 8.97 23.67 -13.89
N LYS A 384 8.13 22.97 -13.11
CA LYS A 384 6.85 22.39 -13.53
C LYS A 384 5.63 23.22 -13.07
N GLY A 385 5.83 24.37 -12.46
CA GLY A 385 4.77 25.28 -12.02
C GLY A 385 4.19 24.97 -10.63
N VAL A 386 4.88 24.14 -9.82
CA VAL A 386 4.49 23.89 -8.41
C VAL A 386 5.57 24.42 -7.48
N GLU A 387 5.16 25.23 -6.53
CA GLU A 387 5.99 25.75 -5.47
C GLU A 387 5.87 24.85 -4.24
N ILE A 388 6.94 24.12 -3.93
CA ILE A 388 7.03 23.31 -2.71
C ILE A 388 7.92 24.07 -1.72
N THR A 389 7.43 24.27 -0.50
CA THR A 389 8.19 24.84 0.61
C THR A 389 8.29 23.82 1.74
N PHE A 390 9.44 23.76 2.40
CA PHE A 390 9.69 22.94 3.58
C PHE A 390 9.85 23.83 4.80
N GLY A 391 9.33 23.38 5.97
CA GLY A 391 9.44 24.15 7.23
C GLY A 391 8.15 24.87 7.67
N GLY A 392 7.00 24.52 7.06
CA GLY A 392 5.68 25.07 7.42
C GLY A 392 4.99 24.27 8.51
#